data_f3966895cef2b1d138f77fddc3a1c1db
#
_entry.id   f3966895cef2b1d138f77fddc3a1c1db
#
_cell.length_a   1.000
_cell.length_b   1.000
_cell.length_c   1.000
_cell.angle_alpha   90.00
_cell.angle_beta   90.00
_cell.angle_gamma   90.00
#
_symmetry.space_group_name_H-M   'P 1'
#
loop_
_entity.id
_entity.type
_entity.pdbx_description
1 polymer ?
#
loop_
_entity_poly.entity_id
_entity_poly.type
_entity_poly.pdbx_seq_one_letter_code
_entity_poly.pdbx_strand_id
1 'polypeptide(L)'
;MVNHVLTGTRFFPAKRNLLRSIGYEIGENTKIVGPIHNTGTLRIGANCWIGCNLTVHGNGIVTIGDNCDIAPDVTFLTGGHQMGDHNRRAGKGESYHITVGSGVWIGGRSTLLLNTSIGDGSMIAACACVSTDVPADTLVAGVPAKVMKEFEDFAAVAQKE
;
A
#
# COMPACT_ATOMS: atom_id res chain seq x y z
N MET A 1 -17.25 -10.91 9.31
CA MET A 1 -18.59 -10.32 9.18
C MET A 1 -18.55 -8.84 8.72
N VAL A 2 -17.69 -7.99 9.27
CA VAL A 2 -17.57 -6.55 8.90
C VAL A 2 -17.23 -6.33 7.43
N ASN A 3 -16.34 -7.13 6.86
CA ASN A 3 -15.84 -6.98 5.49
C ASN A 3 -16.88 -7.19 4.38
N HIS A 4 -18.04 -7.79 4.67
CA HIS A 4 -19.05 -8.11 3.65
C HIS A 4 -20.35 -7.31 3.79
N VAL A 5 -20.59 -6.68 4.93
CA VAL A 5 -21.85 -5.97 5.21
C VAL A 5 -21.80 -4.50 4.78
N LEU A 6 -20.61 -3.87 4.82
CA LEU A 6 -20.42 -2.45 4.51
C LEU A 6 -19.44 -2.24 3.34
N THR A 7 -19.63 -2.95 2.22
CA THR A 7 -18.83 -2.73 1.00
C THR A 7 -19.37 -1.56 0.17
N GLY A 8 -18.55 -1.08 -0.77
CA GLY A 8 -18.91 -0.04 -1.72
C GLY A 8 -18.63 1.38 -1.25
N THR A 9 -19.13 2.37 -1.97
CA THR A 9 -18.76 3.79 -1.83
C THR A 9 -19.70 4.58 -0.88
N ARG A 10 -20.35 3.91 0.05
CA ARG A 10 -21.27 4.54 1.03
C ARG A 10 -20.75 4.33 2.46
N PHE A 11 -21.24 5.16 3.39
CA PHE A 11 -21.00 5.00 4.83
C PHE A 11 -19.52 5.02 5.27
N PHE A 12 -18.66 5.78 4.60
CA PHE A 12 -17.23 5.84 4.90
C PHE A 12 -16.91 6.15 6.38
N PRO A 13 -17.55 7.13 7.06
CA PRO A 13 -17.28 7.36 8.49
C PRO A 13 -17.63 6.14 9.36
N ALA A 14 -18.74 5.48 9.11
CA ALA A 14 -19.13 4.30 9.87
C ALA A 14 -18.15 3.13 9.68
N LYS A 15 -17.69 2.89 8.44
CA LYS A 15 -16.66 1.90 8.14
C LYS A 15 -15.36 2.19 8.87
N ARG A 16 -14.86 3.43 8.79
CA ARG A 16 -13.64 3.86 9.47
C ARG A 16 -13.74 3.62 10.98
N ASN A 17 -14.84 4.08 11.60
CA ASN A 17 -15.05 3.91 13.04
C ASN A 17 -15.13 2.43 13.44
N LEU A 18 -15.79 1.60 12.63
CA LEU A 18 -15.88 0.17 12.88
C LEU A 18 -14.52 -0.53 12.74
N LEU A 19 -13.73 -0.19 11.73
CA LEU A 19 -12.37 -0.73 11.58
C LEU A 19 -11.46 -0.28 12.74
N ARG A 20 -11.56 0.99 13.17
CA ARG A 20 -10.84 1.48 14.35
C ARG A 20 -11.23 0.72 15.63
N SER A 21 -12.52 0.41 15.83
CA SER A 21 -12.99 -0.33 17.01
C SER A 21 -12.47 -1.76 17.11
N ILE A 22 -12.01 -2.33 16.01
CA ILE A 22 -11.38 -3.66 15.96
C ILE A 22 -9.85 -3.60 15.80
N GLY A 23 -9.23 -2.42 16.05
CA GLY A 23 -7.79 -2.26 16.19
C GLY A 23 -7.03 -1.72 14.97
N TYR A 24 -7.71 -1.30 13.91
CA TYR A 24 -7.03 -0.63 12.80
C TYR A 24 -6.68 0.82 13.16
N GLU A 25 -5.48 1.24 12.81
CA GLU A 25 -5.05 2.64 12.86
C GLU A 25 -5.37 3.31 11.52
N ILE A 26 -6.39 4.19 11.49
CA ILE A 26 -6.84 4.84 10.26
C ILE A 26 -7.03 6.33 10.54
N GLY A 27 -6.39 7.19 9.74
CA GLY A 27 -6.47 8.64 9.84
C GLY A 27 -7.84 9.22 9.50
N GLU A 28 -8.03 10.50 9.79
CA GLU A 28 -9.28 11.20 9.52
C GLU A 28 -9.55 11.34 8.02
N ASN A 29 -10.82 11.41 7.65
CA ASN A 29 -11.32 11.57 6.28
C ASN A 29 -10.93 10.44 5.30
N THR A 30 -10.19 9.42 5.73
CA THR A 30 -9.85 8.27 4.89
C THR A 30 -11.10 7.49 4.52
N LYS A 31 -11.26 7.24 3.22
CA LYS A 31 -12.40 6.57 2.61
C LYS A 31 -12.01 5.14 2.24
N ILE A 32 -12.74 4.16 2.75
CA ILE A 32 -12.48 2.74 2.52
C ILE A 32 -13.67 2.13 1.78
N VAL A 33 -13.42 1.65 0.57
CA VAL A 33 -14.43 0.93 -0.21
C VAL A 33 -14.67 -0.46 0.41
N GLY A 34 -13.58 -1.18 0.73
CA GLY A 34 -13.58 -2.53 1.32
C GLY A 34 -14.03 -3.62 0.35
N PRO A 35 -13.88 -4.89 0.72
CA PRO A 35 -13.28 -5.35 1.97
C PRO A 35 -11.77 -5.09 2.07
N ILE A 36 -11.22 -5.20 3.29
CA ILE A 36 -9.78 -5.29 3.55
C ILE A 36 -9.49 -6.71 4.07
N HIS A 37 -8.52 -7.38 3.48
CA HIS A 37 -8.01 -8.68 3.92
C HIS A 37 -6.64 -8.48 4.57
N ASN A 38 -6.55 -8.63 5.89
CA ASN A 38 -5.33 -8.33 6.62
C ASN A 38 -5.00 -9.43 7.65
N THR A 39 -3.79 -9.98 7.55
CA THR A 39 -3.23 -10.93 8.53
C THR A 39 -2.07 -10.36 9.34
N GLY A 40 -1.58 -9.17 8.98
CA GLY A 40 -0.51 -8.44 9.66
C GLY A 40 -0.99 -7.19 10.39
N THR A 41 -0.15 -6.19 10.44
CA THR A 41 -0.48 -4.85 10.97
C THR A 41 -0.64 -3.88 9.80
N LEU A 42 -1.74 -3.10 9.78
CA LEU A 42 -2.01 -2.09 8.76
C LEU A 42 -2.34 -0.76 9.42
N ARG A 43 -1.55 0.26 9.09
CA ARG A 43 -1.74 1.66 9.48
C ARG A 43 -1.98 2.50 8.25
N ILE A 44 -2.98 3.35 8.26
CA ILE A 44 -3.37 4.20 7.14
C ILE A 44 -3.51 5.62 7.64
N GLY A 45 -2.86 6.56 6.97
CA GLY A 45 -2.93 7.99 7.26
C GLY A 45 -4.29 8.62 6.97
N ALA A 46 -4.33 9.94 7.00
CA ALA A 46 -5.51 10.76 6.78
C ALA A 46 -5.74 11.04 5.27
N ASN A 47 -6.99 11.36 4.92
CA ASN A 47 -7.41 11.79 3.58
C ASN A 47 -7.11 10.78 2.46
N CYS A 48 -6.96 9.50 2.77
CA CYS A 48 -6.69 8.47 1.78
C CYS A 48 -7.96 7.93 1.12
N TRP A 49 -7.81 7.42 -0.10
CA TRP A 49 -8.80 6.58 -0.76
C TRP A 49 -8.28 5.14 -0.83
N ILE A 50 -9.02 4.21 -0.25
CA ILE A 50 -8.67 2.78 -0.25
C ILE A 50 -9.70 2.01 -1.05
N GLY A 51 -9.29 1.48 -2.20
CA GLY A 51 -10.09 0.66 -3.09
C GLY A 51 -10.55 -0.65 -2.48
N CYS A 52 -11.32 -1.42 -3.23
CA CYS A 52 -11.76 -2.74 -2.77
C CYS A 52 -10.62 -3.77 -2.81
N ASN A 53 -10.76 -4.79 -1.95
CA ASN A 53 -9.87 -5.95 -1.87
C ASN A 53 -8.39 -5.58 -1.58
N LEU A 54 -8.16 -4.49 -0.83
CA LEU A 54 -6.82 -4.26 -0.28
C LEU A 54 -6.41 -5.46 0.56
N THR A 55 -5.25 -6.04 0.26
CA THR A 55 -4.80 -7.27 0.91
C THR A 55 -3.43 -7.09 1.54
N VAL A 56 -3.27 -7.52 2.79
CA VAL A 56 -2.00 -7.63 3.50
C VAL A 56 -1.81 -9.08 3.92
N HIS A 57 -0.87 -9.76 3.31
CA HIS A 57 -0.50 -11.14 3.63
C HIS A 57 0.81 -11.18 4.41
N GLY A 58 0.83 -11.99 5.47
CA GLY A 58 2.00 -12.17 6.34
C GLY A 58 1.84 -11.46 7.67
N ASN A 59 2.85 -11.61 8.54
CA ASN A 59 2.85 -11.14 9.93
C ASN A 59 3.57 -9.79 10.12
N GLY A 60 3.93 -9.13 9.01
CA GLY A 60 4.66 -7.88 9.05
C GLY A 60 3.75 -6.66 9.17
N ILE A 61 4.30 -5.51 8.80
CA ILE A 61 3.66 -4.21 8.99
C ILE A 61 3.57 -3.49 7.65
N VAL A 62 2.42 -2.87 7.39
CA VAL A 62 2.24 -1.89 6.32
C VAL A 62 1.86 -0.56 6.95
N THR A 63 2.60 0.48 6.60
CA THR A 63 2.29 1.87 6.98
C THR A 63 2.07 2.68 5.71
N ILE A 64 0.92 3.32 5.60
CA ILE A 64 0.54 4.19 4.48
C ILE A 64 0.40 5.62 5.02
N GLY A 65 1.08 6.57 4.42
CA GLY A 65 1.03 7.98 4.76
C GLY A 65 -0.30 8.65 4.42
N ASP A 66 -0.32 9.96 4.49
CA ASP A 66 -1.52 10.77 4.22
C ASP A 66 -1.73 11.00 2.72
N ASN A 67 -2.97 11.34 2.33
CA ASN A 67 -3.33 11.75 0.96
C ASN A 67 -2.99 10.71 -0.11
N CYS A 68 -3.05 9.42 0.22
CA CYS A 68 -2.74 8.32 -0.70
C CYS A 68 -4.00 7.78 -1.39
N ASP A 69 -3.85 7.40 -2.65
CA ASP A 69 -4.87 6.71 -3.43
C ASP A 69 -4.42 5.28 -3.75
N ILE A 70 -5.07 4.30 -3.12
CA ILE A 70 -4.81 2.89 -3.33
C ILE A 70 -5.95 2.29 -4.15
N ALA A 71 -5.65 1.88 -5.37
CA ALA A 71 -6.62 1.31 -6.29
C ALA A 71 -7.06 -0.12 -5.86
N PRO A 72 -8.08 -0.70 -6.50
CA PRO A 72 -8.55 -2.05 -6.19
C PRO A 72 -7.48 -3.15 -6.36
N ASP A 73 -7.63 -4.22 -5.56
CA ASP A 73 -6.86 -5.45 -5.64
C ASP A 73 -5.34 -5.28 -5.41
N VAL A 74 -4.93 -4.22 -4.71
CA VAL A 74 -3.52 -4.03 -4.32
C VAL A 74 -3.17 -5.00 -3.20
N THR A 75 -1.98 -5.61 -3.32
CA THR A 75 -1.49 -6.62 -2.37
C THR A 75 -0.15 -6.20 -1.77
N PHE A 76 -0.05 -6.27 -0.45
CA PHE A 76 1.18 -6.15 0.32
C PHE A 76 1.58 -7.52 0.86
N LEU A 77 2.77 -8.02 0.48
CA LEU A 77 3.33 -9.28 0.95
C LEU A 77 4.36 -9.00 2.03
N THR A 78 3.96 -9.11 3.28
CA THR A 78 4.79 -8.79 4.46
C THR A 78 5.40 -10.01 5.12
N GLY A 79 5.34 -11.16 4.48
CA GLY A 79 5.94 -12.40 4.94
C GLY A 79 6.74 -13.09 3.84
N GLY A 80 7.80 -13.78 4.24
CA GLY A 80 8.64 -14.55 3.33
C GLY A 80 9.51 -15.53 4.08
N HIS A 81 10.57 -16.00 3.40
CA HIS A 81 11.52 -16.95 3.93
C HIS A 81 12.94 -16.60 3.49
N GLN A 82 13.89 -16.84 4.35
CA GLN A 82 15.30 -16.89 3.98
C GLN A 82 15.52 -17.99 2.94
N MET A 83 16.51 -17.80 2.07
CA MET A 83 16.91 -18.83 1.13
C MET A 83 17.48 -20.03 1.89
N GLY A 84 16.79 -21.14 1.85
CA GLY A 84 17.25 -22.42 2.38
C GLY A 84 18.09 -23.20 1.35
N ASP A 85 18.47 -24.43 1.72
CA ASP A 85 19.24 -25.33 0.84
C ASP A 85 18.36 -25.96 -0.26
N HIS A 86 18.95 -26.90 -1.04
CA HIS A 86 18.21 -27.53 -2.14
C HIS A 86 17.08 -28.48 -1.68
N ASN A 87 17.12 -28.98 -0.45
CA ASN A 87 16.09 -29.89 0.07
C ASN A 87 14.83 -29.11 0.52
N ARG A 88 15.03 -27.86 0.99
CA ARG A 88 13.94 -26.98 1.38
C ARG A 88 14.29 -25.53 1.11
N ARG A 89 13.92 -25.04 -0.05
CA ARG A 89 14.26 -23.68 -0.50
C ARG A 89 13.63 -22.57 0.37
N ALA A 90 12.45 -22.78 0.92
CA ALA A 90 11.84 -21.88 1.91
C ALA A 90 12.44 -22.20 3.31
N GLY A 91 13.47 -21.49 3.70
CA GLY A 91 14.16 -21.62 4.99
C GLY A 91 13.38 -20.93 6.13
N LYS A 92 14.10 -20.30 7.04
CA LYS A 92 13.51 -19.60 8.20
C LYS A 92 12.53 -18.51 7.72
N GLY A 93 11.35 -18.42 8.36
CA GLY A 93 10.35 -17.39 8.08
C GLY A 93 10.86 -15.99 8.44
N GLU A 94 10.48 -15.01 7.65
CA GLU A 94 10.76 -13.59 7.85
C GLU A 94 9.47 -12.76 7.75
N SER A 95 9.45 -11.65 8.46
CA SER A 95 8.39 -10.64 8.37
C SER A 95 8.98 -9.32 7.89
N TYR A 96 8.25 -8.63 7.04
CA TYR A 96 8.71 -7.41 6.38
C TYR A 96 7.91 -6.19 6.81
N HIS A 97 8.52 -5.02 6.69
CA HIS A 97 7.89 -3.74 6.88
C HIS A 97 7.85 -2.99 5.54
N ILE A 98 6.65 -2.70 5.05
CA ILE A 98 6.44 -1.93 3.82
C ILE A 98 5.95 -0.54 4.23
N THR A 99 6.64 0.49 3.78
CA THR A 99 6.29 1.88 4.07
C THR A 99 5.88 2.57 2.77
N VAL A 100 4.73 3.21 2.78
CA VAL A 100 4.24 4.07 1.70
C VAL A 100 4.19 5.49 2.23
N GLY A 101 4.89 6.40 1.59
CA GLY A 101 4.91 7.82 1.92
C GLY A 101 3.56 8.50 1.69
N SER A 102 3.53 9.81 1.79
CA SER A 102 2.33 10.62 1.58
C SER A 102 2.16 11.00 0.10
N GLY A 103 0.90 11.20 -0.33
CA GLY A 103 0.60 11.60 -1.71
C GLY A 103 0.84 10.52 -2.76
N VAL A 104 1.01 9.27 -2.36
CA VAL A 104 1.32 8.16 -3.26
C VAL A 104 0.06 7.63 -3.93
N TRP A 105 0.16 7.36 -5.24
CA TRP A 105 -0.86 6.64 -5.99
C TRP A 105 -0.41 5.23 -6.35
N ILE A 106 -1.10 4.20 -5.85
CA ILE A 106 -0.84 2.80 -6.20
C ILE A 106 -1.93 2.29 -7.13
N GLY A 107 -1.54 1.96 -8.36
CA GLY A 107 -2.40 1.40 -9.39
C GLY A 107 -2.90 -0.01 -9.05
N GLY A 108 -4.05 -0.36 -9.59
CA GLY A 108 -4.74 -1.62 -9.28
C GLY A 108 -3.94 -2.86 -9.61
N ARG A 109 -4.15 -3.93 -8.82
CA ARG A 109 -3.48 -5.22 -8.95
C ARG A 109 -1.96 -5.17 -8.83
N SER A 110 -1.41 -4.12 -8.24
CA SER A 110 0.02 -4.05 -7.92
C SER A 110 0.33 -4.90 -6.70
N THR A 111 1.55 -5.42 -6.66
CA THR A 111 2.07 -6.18 -5.52
C THR A 111 3.34 -5.51 -5.01
N LEU A 112 3.37 -5.23 -3.71
CA LEU A 112 4.54 -4.72 -3.00
C LEU A 112 5.03 -5.79 -2.03
N LEU A 113 6.33 -6.03 -1.98
CA LEU A 113 6.90 -7.13 -1.20
C LEU A 113 8.26 -6.76 -0.59
N LEU A 114 8.72 -7.57 0.36
CA LEU A 114 9.96 -7.37 1.11
C LEU A 114 9.88 -6.14 2.03
N ASN A 115 11.03 -5.57 2.39
CA ASN A 115 11.14 -4.34 3.17
C ASN A 115 11.24 -3.14 2.22
N THR A 116 10.18 -2.87 1.45
CA THR A 116 10.20 -1.75 0.49
C THR A 116 9.68 -0.46 1.10
N SER A 117 10.31 0.65 0.70
CA SER A 117 9.90 2.01 1.02
C SER A 117 9.51 2.75 -0.27
N ILE A 118 8.33 3.32 -0.30
CA ILE A 118 7.82 4.12 -1.42
C ILE A 118 7.84 5.58 -0.99
N GLY A 119 8.63 6.40 -1.69
CA GLY A 119 8.79 7.81 -1.39
C GLY A 119 7.52 8.62 -1.67
N ASP A 120 7.41 9.78 -1.03
CA ASP A 120 6.29 10.70 -1.16
C ASP A 120 6.03 11.08 -2.62
N GLY A 121 4.79 11.32 -3.00
CA GLY A 121 4.40 11.76 -4.33
C GLY A 121 4.61 10.74 -5.46
N SER A 122 5.04 9.52 -5.14
CA SER A 122 5.33 8.51 -6.17
C SER A 122 4.08 7.82 -6.70
N MET A 123 4.22 7.23 -7.86
CA MET A 123 3.17 6.45 -8.52
C MET A 123 3.64 5.04 -8.85
N ILE A 124 2.86 4.06 -8.46
CA ILE A 124 3.03 2.66 -8.85
C ILE A 124 2.01 2.35 -9.95
N ALA A 125 2.47 1.99 -11.15
CA ALA A 125 1.58 1.64 -12.25
C ALA A 125 0.79 0.35 -11.93
N ALA A 126 -0.39 0.22 -12.53
CA ALA A 126 -1.20 -0.98 -12.36
C ALA A 126 -0.44 -2.26 -12.74
N CYS A 127 -0.67 -3.34 -12.02
CA CYS A 127 -0.03 -4.65 -12.19
C CYS A 127 1.50 -4.66 -11.97
N ALA A 128 2.08 -3.62 -11.39
CA ALA A 128 3.50 -3.60 -11.08
C ALA A 128 3.85 -4.52 -9.89
N CYS A 129 5.05 -5.09 -9.92
CA CYS A 129 5.60 -5.89 -8.81
C CYS A 129 6.82 -5.17 -8.23
N VAL A 130 6.63 -4.52 -7.08
CA VAL A 130 7.62 -3.66 -6.43
C VAL A 130 8.36 -4.45 -5.36
N SER A 131 9.66 -4.65 -5.53
CA SER A 131 10.53 -5.41 -4.63
C SER A 131 11.78 -4.63 -4.18
N THR A 132 11.87 -3.37 -4.54
CA THR A 132 12.96 -2.44 -4.18
C THR A 132 12.36 -1.09 -3.83
N ASP A 133 13.10 -0.28 -3.08
CA ASP A 133 12.69 1.07 -2.73
C ASP A 133 12.40 1.92 -3.99
N VAL A 134 11.42 2.79 -3.86
CA VAL A 134 11.01 3.74 -4.90
C VAL A 134 11.31 5.15 -4.37
N PRO A 135 12.14 5.94 -5.05
CA PRO A 135 12.38 7.34 -4.67
C PRO A 135 11.10 8.17 -4.68
N ALA A 136 11.10 9.29 -3.96
CA ALA A 136 10.00 10.26 -4.03
C ALA A 136 9.79 10.75 -5.48
N ASP A 137 8.56 11.19 -5.77
CA ASP A 137 8.19 11.80 -7.05
C ASP A 137 8.55 10.93 -8.27
N THR A 138 8.40 9.61 -8.15
CA THR A 138 8.84 8.65 -9.18
C THR A 138 7.69 7.75 -9.63
N LEU A 139 7.53 7.58 -10.94
CA LEU A 139 6.68 6.54 -11.55
C LEU A 139 7.49 5.26 -11.75
N VAL A 140 7.00 4.15 -11.18
CA VAL A 140 7.52 2.81 -11.46
C VAL A 140 6.47 1.92 -12.09
N ALA A 141 6.90 1.01 -12.98
CA ALA A 141 6.01 0.07 -13.67
C ALA A 141 6.72 -1.26 -13.98
N GLY A 142 5.93 -2.31 -14.21
CA GLY A 142 6.41 -3.61 -14.72
C GLY A 142 6.63 -4.67 -13.63
N VAL A 143 7.09 -5.85 -14.07
CA VAL A 143 7.39 -7.04 -13.25
C VAL A 143 8.77 -7.58 -13.65
N PRO A 144 9.82 -7.34 -12.86
CA PRO A 144 9.87 -6.46 -11.68
C PRO A 144 9.69 -4.99 -12.04
N ALA A 145 9.19 -4.18 -11.11
CA ALA A 145 8.99 -2.76 -11.32
C ALA A 145 10.32 -2.03 -11.56
N LYS A 146 10.31 -1.10 -12.50
CA LYS A 146 11.45 -0.24 -12.85
C LYS A 146 10.99 1.21 -12.92
N VAL A 147 11.91 2.13 -12.68
CA VAL A 147 11.69 3.56 -12.86
C VAL A 147 11.37 3.84 -14.33
N MET A 148 10.24 4.49 -14.56
CA MET A 148 9.77 4.91 -15.89
C MET A 148 9.91 6.41 -16.09
N LYS A 149 9.73 7.18 -15.00
CA LYS A 149 9.75 8.64 -15.04
C LYS A 149 9.97 9.18 -13.63
N GLU A 150 10.69 10.27 -13.52
CA GLU A 150 10.71 11.16 -12.35
C GLU A 150 9.78 12.34 -12.63
N PHE A 151 8.97 12.72 -11.63
CA PHE A 151 8.08 13.87 -11.76
C PHE A 151 8.83 15.13 -11.37
N GLU A 152 8.62 16.19 -12.12
CA GLU A 152 9.11 17.50 -11.72
C GLU A 152 8.27 18.04 -10.55
N ASP A 153 8.89 18.72 -9.62
CA ASP A 153 8.18 19.42 -8.55
C ASP A 153 7.38 20.60 -9.16
N PHE A 154 6.07 20.38 -9.35
CA PHE A 154 5.17 21.40 -9.88
C PHE A 154 5.14 22.68 -9.03
N ALA A 155 5.45 22.61 -7.72
CA ALA A 155 5.54 23.78 -6.86
C ALA A 155 6.77 24.65 -7.23
N ALA A 156 7.86 24.03 -7.66
CA ALA A 156 9.05 24.74 -8.13
C ALA A 156 8.88 25.37 -9.53
N VAL A 157 8.00 24.78 -10.36
CA VAL A 157 7.71 25.30 -11.72
C VAL A 157 6.80 26.54 -11.65
N ALA A 158 5.77 26.52 -10.78
CA ALA A 158 4.82 27.64 -10.63
C ALA A 158 5.43 28.93 -10.05
N GLN A 159 6.65 28.89 -9.51
CA GLN A 159 7.38 30.09 -9.02
C GLN A 159 8.24 30.74 -10.09
N LYS A 160 8.30 30.18 -11.31
CA LYS A 160 9.14 30.70 -12.42
C LYS A 160 8.32 31.43 -13.50
N GLU A 161 6.99 31.50 -13.35
CA GLU A 161 6.08 32.34 -14.15
C GLU A 161 5.71 33.62 -13.39
#